data_7541956bd77a1d243e61de053c199148
#
_entry.id   7541956bd77a1d243e61de053c199148
#
_cell.length_a   1.000
_cell.length_b   1.000
_cell.length_c   1.000
_cell.angle_alpha   90.00
_cell.angle_beta   90.00
_cell.angle_gamma   90.00
#
_symmetry.space_group_name_H-M   'P 1'
#
loop_
_entity.id
_entity.type
_entity.pdbx_description
1 polymer ?
#
loop_
_entity_poly.entity_id
_entity_poly.type
_entity_poly.pdbx_seq_one_letter_code
_entity_poly.pdbx_strand_id
1 'polypeptide(L)'
;MTTLFILGENSFIAKHLYIQLKKIPTYNIILLNHNNYYELAKSSDNDIIINFCGINRSSSEIEYEEANHIFLQKIINILSSRPFFIHVSSLMVYGFKNKELNMLSNYQKWFIISKLNGEHYLRTNYPEQLQCIIRPSNIYGYDCSPYYNNLLSTLVYEKINNLNKINNININCYRNMLSVDTLINEIREIICKKTSGTYNLISNNTVNLSTIVKYIYNDNVPETIFLNNDNDDSLNTINDEIIGNDIIINECLEDKIKNLEKDMRAFIKLKQNINIIKKDELIQPRGNMVEISGLNSKRLYKITLNQHSVRGNHFHYKQIEEFYTNKDKVLYLFAYEDNPNVIYQYISNKNDLIQVNPYIIHTLTNDFVNNEPEIIISSTQEFINNEIPDTKYINII
;
A
#
# COMPACT_ATOMS: atom_id res chain seq x y z
N MET A 1 -21.16 12.46 8.24
CA MET A 1 -20.14 11.42 8.05
C MET A 1 -19.12 11.98 7.09
N THR A 2 -17.84 11.96 7.41
CA THR A 2 -16.79 12.50 6.54
C THR A 2 -16.35 11.44 5.54
N THR A 3 -16.32 11.79 4.24
CA THR A 3 -15.78 10.89 3.23
C THR A 3 -14.27 11.08 3.10
N LEU A 4 -13.55 9.96 3.11
CA LEU A 4 -12.12 9.91 2.85
C LEU A 4 -11.89 9.34 1.45
N PHE A 5 -11.42 10.16 0.53
CA PHE A 5 -11.02 9.73 -0.80
C PHE A 5 -9.54 9.37 -0.79
N ILE A 6 -9.22 8.10 -1.03
CA ILE A 6 -7.84 7.60 -1.07
C ILE A 6 -7.47 7.33 -2.52
N LEU A 7 -6.59 8.17 -3.09
CA LEU A 7 -6.05 7.98 -4.43
C LEU A 7 -4.78 7.13 -4.39
N GLY A 8 -4.68 6.19 -5.33
CA GLY A 8 -3.59 5.24 -5.38
C GLY A 8 -3.92 3.95 -4.61
N GLU A 9 -5.09 3.39 -4.85
CA GLU A 9 -5.65 2.19 -4.18
C GLU A 9 -4.67 1.00 -4.09
N ASN A 10 -3.73 0.89 -5.04
CA ASN A 10 -2.70 -0.16 -5.08
C ASN A 10 -1.39 0.24 -4.41
N SER A 11 -1.26 1.49 -3.93
CA SER A 11 -0.06 1.95 -3.25
C SER A 11 0.17 1.17 -1.96
N PHE A 12 1.42 0.81 -1.70
CA PHE A 12 1.86 0.16 -0.47
C PHE A 12 1.36 0.91 0.79
N ILE A 13 1.55 2.23 0.85
CA ILE A 13 1.15 3.04 2.01
C ILE A 13 -0.38 3.15 2.10
N ALA A 14 -1.07 3.33 0.96
CA ALA A 14 -2.52 3.45 0.92
C ALA A 14 -3.22 2.19 1.47
N LYS A 15 -2.70 1.01 1.16
CA LYS A 15 -3.23 -0.27 1.65
C LYS A 15 -3.18 -0.36 3.17
N HIS A 16 -2.06 0.00 3.78
CA HIS A 16 -1.93 0.02 5.24
C HIS A 16 -2.84 1.06 5.89
N LEU A 17 -2.93 2.26 5.32
CA LEU A 17 -3.82 3.30 5.82
C LEU A 17 -5.29 2.88 5.73
N TYR A 18 -5.70 2.28 4.62
CA TYR A 18 -7.06 1.80 4.43
C TYR A 18 -7.51 0.84 5.55
N ILE A 19 -6.69 -0.17 5.89
CA ILE A 19 -6.99 -1.13 6.95
C ILE A 19 -7.24 -0.42 8.30
N GLN A 20 -6.42 0.57 8.62
CA GLN A 20 -6.54 1.28 9.90
C GLN A 20 -7.75 2.22 9.92
N LEU A 21 -8.04 2.89 8.82
CA LEU A 21 -9.18 3.79 8.73
C LEU A 21 -10.52 3.04 8.65
N LYS A 22 -10.55 1.86 8.04
CA LYS A 22 -11.77 1.05 7.93
C LYS A 22 -12.28 0.56 9.29
N LYS A 23 -11.41 0.47 10.28
CA LYS A 23 -11.77 0.17 11.69
C LYS A 23 -12.51 1.33 12.38
N ILE A 24 -12.57 2.50 11.76
CA ILE A 24 -13.18 3.71 12.34
C ILE A 24 -14.54 3.95 11.68
N PRO A 25 -15.68 3.65 12.33
CA PRO A 25 -16.99 3.66 11.69
C PRO A 25 -17.50 5.06 11.30
N THR A 26 -16.84 6.12 11.73
CA THR A 26 -17.21 7.51 11.41
C THR A 26 -16.77 7.94 10.02
N TYR A 27 -15.90 7.20 9.37
CA TYR A 27 -15.41 7.49 8.03
C TYR A 27 -16.10 6.64 6.98
N ASN A 28 -16.46 7.32 5.89
CA ASN A 28 -16.84 6.68 4.64
C ASN A 28 -15.64 6.69 3.70
N ILE A 29 -15.10 5.53 3.33
CA ILE A 29 -13.87 5.45 2.53
C ILE A 29 -14.24 5.17 1.08
N ILE A 30 -13.59 5.89 0.16
CA ILE A 30 -13.68 5.68 -1.28
C ILE A 30 -12.27 5.52 -1.85
N LEU A 31 -12.04 4.38 -2.49
CA LEU A 31 -10.77 4.06 -3.15
C LEU A 31 -10.79 4.51 -4.61
N LEU A 32 -9.79 5.28 -5.00
CA LEU A 32 -9.66 5.84 -6.34
C LEU A 32 -8.27 5.57 -6.95
N ASN A 33 -8.23 5.61 -8.28
CA ASN A 33 -7.00 5.55 -9.06
C ASN A 33 -7.01 6.55 -10.24
N HIS A 34 -6.04 6.46 -11.12
CA HIS A 34 -5.90 7.35 -12.28
C HIS A 34 -7.03 7.23 -13.33
N ASN A 35 -7.83 6.15 -13.30
CA ASN A 35 -8.95 5.97 -14.25
C ASN A 35 -10.28 6.54 -13.76
N ASN A 36 -10.44 6.72 -12.44
CA ASN A 36 -11.70 7.14 -11.83
C ASN A 36 -11.56 8.35 -10.89
N TYR A 37 -10.43 9.07 -10.93
CA TYR A 37 -10.19 10.26 -10.11
C TYR A 37 -11.21 11.39 -10.33
N TYR A 38 -11.89 11.42 -11.47
CA TYR A 38 -12.95 12.40 -11.79
C TYR A 38 -14.12 12.35 -10.79
N GLU A 39 -14.27 11.27 -10.05
CA GLU A 39 -15.26 11.15 -8.98
C GLU A 39 -15.02 12.15 -7.83
N LEU A 40 -13.82 12.69 -7.72
CA LEU A 40 -13.48 13.76 -6.77
C LEU A 40 -14.27 15.06 -7.02
N ALA A 41 -14.83 15.26 -8.22
CA ALA A 41 -15.73 16.39 -8.49
C ALA A 41 -16.97 16.38 -7.60
N LYS A 42 -17.33 15.22 -7.02
CA LYS A 42 -18.46 15.06 -6.09
C LYS A 42 -18.09 15.33 -4.62
N SER A 43 -16.81 15.60 -4.32
CA SER A 43 -16.37 15.89 -2.96
C SER A 43 -16.97 17.18 -2.41
N SER A 44 -17.09 17.27 -1.10
CA SER A 44 -17.52 18.44 -0.35
C SER A 44 -16.40 19.02 0.50
N ASP A 45 -16.57 20.24 1.02
CA ASP A 45 -15.59 20.90 1.89
C ASP A 45 -15.34 20.15 3.20
N ASN A 46 -16.26 19.27 3.62
CA ASN A 46 -16.11 18.46 4.83
C ASN A 46 -15.28 17.19 4.61
N ASP A 47 -15.04 16.80 3.37
CA ASP A 47 -14.33 15.59 3.02
C ASP A 47 -12.80 15.75 3.12
N ILE A 48 -12.09 14.65 2.97
CA ILE A 48 -10.63 14.62 3.00
C ILE A 48 -10.16 13.83 1.80
N ILE A 49 -9.21 14.38 1.06
CA ILE A 49 -8.54 13.72 -0.06
C ILE A 49 -7.12 13.36 0.36
N ILE A 50 -6.71 12.11 0.14
CA ILE A 50 -5.36 11.63 0.45
C ILE A 50 -4.76 11.09 -0.84
N ASN A 51 -3.74 11.77 -1.35
CA ASN A 51 -3.10 11.42 -2.61
C ASN A 51 -1.78 10.68 -2.40
N PHE A 52 -1.81 9.36 -2.68
CA PHE A 52 -0.63 8.49 -2.75
C PHE A 52 -0.19 8.21 -4.19
N CYS A 53 -0.84 8.80 -5.19
CA CYS A 53 -0.45 8.60 -6.57
C CYS A 53 0.93 9.18 -6.84
N GLY A 54 1.69 8.46 -7.65
CA GLY A 54 3.03 8.81 -8.04
C GLY A 54 3.87 7.57 -8.33
N ILE A 55 5.00 7.75 -8.97
CA ILE A 55 5.96 6.67 -9.25
C ILE A 55 7.30 6.98 -8.61
N ASN A 56 7.96 5.92 -8.10
CA ASN A 56 9.27 6.01 -7.47
C ASN A 56 10.40 5.62 -8.43
N ARG A 57 10.11 4.82 -9.45
CA ARG A 57 11.09 4.32 -10.42
C ARG A 57 10.49 4.26 -11.81
N SER A 58 11.15 4.92 -12.74
CA SER A 58 10.90 4.84 -14.18
C SER A 58 12.21 5.11 -14.94
N SER A 59 12.28 4.66 -16.17
CA SER A 59 13.34 5.01 -17.12
C SER A 59 13.03 6.27 -17.94
N SER A 60 11.87 6.90 -17.72
CA SER A 60 11.36 8.03 -18.49
C SER A 60 11.08 9.24 -17.61
N GLU A 61 11.65 10.40 -17.98
CA GLU A 61 11.34 11.69 -17.38
C GLU A 61 9.85 12.03 -17.50
N ILE A 62 9.28 11.75 -18.68
CA ILE A 62 7.87 12.03 -18.98
C ILE A 62 6.94 11.26 -18.01
N GLU A 63 7.23 10.01 -17.72
CA GLU A 63 6.43 9.22 -16.78
C GLU A 63 6.50 9.77 -15.36
N TYR A 64 7.67 10.27 -14.92
CA TYR A 64 7.79 10.93 -13.62
C TYR A 64 6.95 12.21 -13.57
N GLU A 65 7.04 13.05 -14.60
CA GLU A 65 6.31 14.32 -14.69
C GLU A 65 4.80 14.06 -14.74
N GLU A 66 4.36 13.13 -15.58
CA GLU A 66 2.93 12.77 -15.67
C GLU A 66 2.37 12.23 -14.35
N ALA A 67 3.07 11.32 -13.69
CA ALA A 67 2.54 10.67 -12.49
C ALA A 67 2.64 11.51 -11.22
N ASN A 68 3.72 12.30 -11.05
CA ASN A 68 3.98 13.03 -9.81
C ASN A 68 3.51 14.49 -9.85
N HIS A 69 3.37 15.09 -11.03
CA HIS A 69 2.99 16.50 -11.19
C HIS A 69 1.69 16.67 -11.98
N ILE A 70 1.66 16.26 -13.27
CA ILE A 70 0.51 16.53 -14.15
C ILE A 70 -0.77 15.85 -13.62
N PHE A 71 -0.66 14.66 -13.08
CA PHE A 71 -1.81 13.98 -12.48
C PHE A 71 -2.35 14.74 -11.26
N LEU A 72 -1.48 15.31 -10.42
CA LEU A 72 -1.90 16.16 -9.31
C LEU A 72 -2.61 17.43 -9.80
N GLN A 73 -2.14 18.05 -10.89
CA GLN A 73 -2.86 19.16 -11.53
C GLN A 73 -4.27 18.74 -11.95
N LYS A 74 -4.42 17.57 -12.60
CA LYS A 74 -5.73 17.04 -13.00
C LYS A 74 -6.67 16.88 -11.79
N ILE A 75 -6.15 16.36 -10.67
CA ILE A 75 -6.89 16.21 -9.42
C ILE A 75 -7.37 17.57 -8.91
N ILE A 76 -6.48 18.53 -8.74
CA ILE A 76 -6.81 19.85 -8.18
C ILE A 76 -7.80 20.60 -9.06
N ASN A 77 -7.64 20.52 -10.39
CA ASN A 77 -8.48 21.25 -11.34
C ASN A 77 -9.91 20.70 -11.46
N ILE A 78 -10.14 19.45 -11.07
CA ILE A 78 -11.51 18.87 -11.15
C ILE A 78 -12.35 19.18 -9.90
N LEU A 79 -11.74 19.65 -8.81
CA LEU A 79 -12.42 19.91 -7.55
C LEU A 79 -13.34 21.12 -7.67
N SER A 80 -14.63 20.91 -7.45
CA SER A 80 -15.63 21.99 -7.35
C SER A 80 -15.74 22.56 -5.93
N SER A 81 -15.25 21.83 -4.93
CA SER A 81 -15.21 22.17 -3.51
C SER A 81 -13.75 22.27 -3.02
N ARG A 82 -13.57 22.57 -1.74
CA ARG A 82 -12.22 22.67 -1.12
C ARG A 82 -12.09 21.74 0.09
N PRO A 83 -12.10 20.39 -0.11
CA PRO A 83 -11.84 19.42 0.95
C PRO A 83 -10.44 19.57 1.53
N PHE A 84 -10.18 19.03 2.72
CA PHE A 84 -8.82 18.96 3.25
C PHE A 84 -7.97 18.01 2.41
N PHE A 85 -6.85 18.48 1.88
CA PHE A 85 -6.03 17.75 0.91
C PHE A 85 -4.68 17.35 1.50
N ILE A 86 -4.42 16.05 1.56
CA ILE A 86 -3.13 15.47 2.00
C ILE A 86 -2.39 14.94 0.77
N HIS A 87 -1.19 15.48 0.51
CA HIS A 87 -0.31 15.02 -0.57
C HIS A 87 0.93 14.35 -0.04
N VAL A 88 1.18 13.09 -0.45
CA VAL A 88 2.39 12.36 -0.05
C VAL A 88 3.49 12.56 -1.08
N SER A 89 4.46 13.36 -0.70
CA SER A 89 5.70 13.64 -1.42
C SER A 89 6.83 12.69 -0.97
N SER A 90 8.04 13.18 -0.81
CA SER A 90 9.22 12.41 -0.36
C SER A 90 10.27 13.30 0.25
N LEU A 91 11.00 12.79 1.25
CA LEU A 91 12.18 13.48 1.80
C LEU A 91 13.30 13.65 0.76
N MET A 92 13.32 12.83 -0.30
CA MET A 92 14.29 12.95 -1.40
C MET A 92 14.27 14.30 -2.11
N VAL A 93 13.21 15.11 -1.99
CA VAL A 93 13.15 16.47 -2.57
C VAL A 93 14.26 17.39 -2.08
N TYR A 94 14.91 17.07 -0.96
CA TYR A 94 16.07 17.79 -0.44
C TYR A 94 17.39 17.43 -1.11
N GLY A 95 17.42 16.41 -1.93
CA GLY A 95 18.63 15.98 -2.64
C GLY A 95 19.32 17.08 -3.47
N PHE A 96 18.56 18.07 -3.91
CA PHE A 96 19.13 19.24 -4.61
C PHE A 96 19.96 20.18 -3.74
N LYS A 97 19.64 20.26 -2.44
CA LYS A 97 20.36 21.18 -1.55
C LYS A 97 21.73 20.65 -1.15
N ASN A 98 21.89 19.33 -1.15
CA ASN A 98 23.07 18.66 -0.60
C ASN A 98 24.10 18.22 -1.66
N LYS A 99 23.72 18.20 -2.94
CA LYS A 99 24.60 17.82 -4.05
C LYS A 99 24.36 18.74 -5.25
N GLU A 100 25.43 19.05 -5.99
CA GLU A 100 25.25 19.65 -7.31
C GLU A 100 24.40 18.73 -8.18
N LEU A 101 23.47 19.31 -8.93
CA LEU A 101 22.56 18.58 -9.84
C LEU A 101 23.29 17.56 -10.73
N ASN A 102 24.55 17.87 -11.08
CA ASN A 102 25.38 17.04 -11.94
C ASN A 102 25.83 15.72 -11.31
N MET A 103 25.79 15.61 -9.96
CA MET A 103 26.17 14.40 -9.24
C MET A 103 25.00 13.41 -9.08
N LEU A 104 23.77 13.82 -9.38
CA LEU A 104 22.61 12.96 -9.30
C LEU A 104 22.44 12.15 -10.60
N SER A 105 22.02 10.90 -10.48
CA SER A 105 21.59 10.14 -11.64
C SER A 105 20.32 10.75 -12.28
N ASN A 106 20.10 10.50 -13.56
CA ASN A 106 18.94 11.07 -14.25
C ASN A 106 17.61 10.72 -13.57
N TYR A 107 17.42 9.46 -13.14
CA TYR A 107 16.17 9.06 -12.48
C TYR A 107 15.97 9.79 -11.13
N GLN A 108 17.05 10.08 -10.39
CA GLN A 108 16.96 10.87 -9.15
C GLN A 108 16.54 12.31 -9.43
N LYS A 109 17.14 12.94 -10.47
CA LYS A 109 16.76 14.29 -10.91
C LYS A 109 15.29 14.35 -11.29
N TRP A 110 14.86 13.48 -12.17
CA TRP A 110 13.48 13.45 -12.67
C TRP A 110 12.47 13.23 -11.53
N PHE A 111 12.76 12.30 -10.64
CA PHE A 111 11.92 12.05 -9.47
C PHE A 111 11.81 13.30 -8.58
N ILE A 112 12.94 13.91 -8.21
CA ILE A 112 12.99 15.07 -7.33
C ILE A 112 12.26 16.26 -7.98
N ILE A 113 12.57 16.56 -9.25
CA ILE A 113 11.97 17.69 -9.99
C ILE A 113 10.45 17.49 -10.08
N SER A 114 9.98 16.33 -10.50
CA SER A 114 8.56 16.07 -10.65
C SER A 114 7.80 16.17 -9.33
N LYS A 115 8.37 15.70 -8.20
CA LYS A 115 7.79 15.87 -6.86
C LYS A 115 7.75 17.34 -6.44
N LEU A 116 8.82 18.08 -6.64
CA LEU A 116 8.86 19.52 -6.32
C LEU A 116 7.87 20.34 -7.16
N ASN A 117 7.73 20.01 -8.46
CA ASN A 117 6.73 20.63 -9.34
C ASN A 117 5.31 20.36 -8.81
N GLY A 118 5.02 19.14 -8.39
CA GLY A 118 3.74 18.78 -7.78
C GLY A 118 3.46 19.55 -6.49
N GLU A 119 4.43 19.63 -5.57
CA GLU A 119 4.30 20.41 -4.34
C GLU A 119 4.12 21.91 -4.63
N HIS A 120 4.88 22.45 -5.56
CA HIS A 120 4.77 23.85 -5.97
C HIS A 120 3.37 24.15 -6.53
N TYR A 121 2.87 23.28 -7.43
CA TYR A 121 1.53 23.42 -7.98
C TYR A 121 0.45 23.42 -6.90
N LEU A 122 0.53 22.48 -5.94
CA LEU A 122 -0.43 22.40 -4.83
C LEU A 122 -0.40 23.68 -3.99
N ARG A 123 0.79 24.16 -3.59
CA ARG A 123 0.94 25.40 -2.79
C ARG A 123 0.40 26.63 -3.49
N THR A 124 0.55 26.70 -4.81
CA THR A 124 0.12 27.87 -5.60
C THR A 124 -1.38 27.87 -5.89
N ASN A 125 -2.00 26.69 -6.06
CA ASN A 125 -3.36 26.56 -6.59
C ASN A 125 -4.38 26.04 -5.58
N TYR A 126 -3.96 25.74 -4.35
CA TYR A 126 -4.84 25.24 -3.30
C TYR A 126 -4.67 26.04 -1.99
N PRO A 127 -5.75 26.28 -1.21
CA PRO A 127 -5.64 27.08 0.02
C PRO A 127 -4.67 26.48 1.03
N GLU A 128 -3.75 27.28 1.55
CA GLU A 128 -2.70 26.85 2.47
C GLU A 128 -3.24 26.17 3.72
N GLN A 129 -4.32 26.69 4.29
CA GLN A 129 -4.97 26.16 5.50
C GLN A 129 -5.70 24.83 5.27
N LEU A 130 -5.89 24.42 4.02
CA LEU A 130 -6.58 23.18 3.66
C LEU A 130 -5.66 22.15 3.01
N GLN A 131 -4.35 22.37 3.01
CA GLN A 131 -3.39 21.44 2.42
C GLN A 131 -2.37 20.96 3.43
N CYS A 132 -2.00 19.69 3.33
CA CYS A 132 -0.90 19.07 4.06
C CYS A 132 0.02 18.34 3.08
N ILE A 133 1.29 18.67 3.07
CA ILE A 133 2.32 17.96 2.30
C ILE A 133 3.14 17.11 3.27
N ILE A 134 3.16 15.81 3.05
CA ILE A 134 3.91 14.86 3.86
C ILE A 134 5.12 14.38 3.06
N ARG A 135 6.31 14.51 3.61
CA ARG A 135 7.58 14.06 3.04
C ARG A 135 8.17 12.95 3.91
N PRO A 136 7.77 11.70 3.69
CA PRO A 136 8.33 10.58 4.46
C PRO A 136 9.75 10.25 4.00
N SER A 137 10.54 9.69 4.94
CA SER A 137 11.84 9.08 4.67
C SER A 137 11.71 7.73 3.96
N ASN A 138 12.69 6.82 4.07
CA ASN A 138 12.61 5.49 3.43
C ASN A 138 11.65 4.58 4.19
N ILE A 139 10.48 4.34 3.60
CA ILE A 139 9.43 3.53 4.21
C ILE A 139 9.66 2.05 3.95
N TYR A 140 9.52 1.23 5.00
CA TYR A 140 9.59 -0.23 4.92
C TYR A 140 8.40 -0.91 5.57
N GLY A 141 8.11 -2.14 5.15
CA GLY A 141 7.02 -2.97 5.68
C GLY A 141 6.98 -4.34 5.00
N TYR A 142 6.16 -5.24 5.53
CA TYR A 142 6.14 -6.65 5.13
C TYR A 142 5.64 -6.92 3.70
N ASP A 143 4.80 -6.05 3.15
CA ASP A 143 4.24 -6.17 1.81
C ASP A 143 4.87 -5.21 0.79
N CYS A 144 6.01 -4.58 1.15
CA CYS A 144 6.84 -3.87 0.18
C CYS A 144 7.18 -4.77 -1.01
N SER A 145 7.03 -4.23 -2.22
CA SER A 145 7.50 -4.92 -3.43
C SER A 145 9.03 -5.02 -3.43
N PRO A 146 9.62 -6.22 -3.36
CA PRO A 146 11.07 -6.40 -3.39
C PRO A 146 11.68 -5.78 -4.64
N TYR A 147 12.87 -5.25 -4.53
CA TYR A 147 13.64 -4.57 -5.60
C TYR A 147 13.02 -3.28 -6.13
N TYR A 148 11.85 -2.89 -5.65
CA TYR A 148 11.15 -1.67 -6.09
C TYR A 148 11.04 -0.61 -4.98
N ASN A 149 10.47 -0.95 -3.83
CA ASN A 149 10.16 0.06 -2.81
C ASN A 149 11.38 0.44 -1.97
N ASN A 150 12.02 -0.53 -1.33
CA ASN A 150 12.99 -0.28 -0.27
C ASN A 150 14.06 -1.37 -0.19
N LEU A 151 15.32 -0.99 0.07
CA LEU A 151 16.45 -1.93 0.19
C LEU A 151 16.28 -2.83 1.42
N LEU A 152 15.90 -2.30 2.58
CA LEU A 152 15.75 -3.07 3.81
C LEU A 152 14.74 -4.20 3.63
N SER A 153 13.53 -3.90 3.14
CA SER A 153 12.52 -4.93 2.87
C SER A 153 12.98 -5.93 1.81
N THR A 154 13.78 -5.49 0.82
CA THR A 154 14.34 -6.39 -0.19
C THR A 154 15.34 -7.36 0.42
N LEU A 155 16.26 -6.90 1.29
CA LEU A 155 17.23 -7.76 1.95
C LEU A 155 16.57 -8.78 2.89
N VAL A 156 15.55 -8.37 3.63
CA VAL A 156 14.73 -9.28 4.45
C VAL A 156 14.05 -10.33 3.59
N TYR A 157 13.46 -9.92 2.46
CA TYR A 157 12.85 -10.83 1.50
C TYR A 157 13.85 -11.84 0.91
N GLU A 158 15.07 -11.38 0.54
CA GLU A 158 16.14 -12.25 0.04
C GLU A 158 16.58 -13.27 1.09
N LYS A 159 16.78 -12.83 2.33
CA LYS A 159 17.10 -13.71 3.45
C LYS A 159 16.05 -14.80 3.63
N ILE A 160 14.75 -14.44 3.63
CA ILE A 160 13.66 -15.39 3.81
C ILE A 160 13.62 -16.45 2.71
N ASN A 161 13.90 -16.05 1.47
CA ASN A 161 13.80 -16.92 0.29
C ASN A 161 15.15 -17.52 -0.15
N ASN A 162 16.22 -17.33 0.62
CA ASN A 162 17.58 -17.76 0.29
C ASN A 162 18.05 -17.27 -1.10
N LEU A 163 17.76 -16.01 -1.41
CA LEU A 163 18.16 -15.36 -2.65
C LEU A 163 19.42 -14.52 -2.43
N ASN A 164 20.22 -14.31 -3.48
CA ASN A 164 21.46 -13.53 -3.44
C ASN A 164 21.56 -12.60 -4.66
N LYS A 165 20.47 -11.87 -4.96
CA LYS A 165 20.44 -10.94 -6.09
C LYS A 165 21.08 -9.60 -5.76
N ILE A 166 20.96 -9.15 -4.51
CA ILE A 166 21.68 -7.96 -4.02
C ILE A 166 23.03 -8.42 -3.49
N ASN A 167 24.06 -8.16 -4.26
CA ASN A 167 25.41 -8.60 -4.00
C ASN A 167 26.40 -7.45 -3.77
N ASN A 168 25.96 -6.20 -3.87
CA ASN A 168 26.84 -5.03 -3.72
C ASN A 168 26.11 -3.94 -2.93
N ILE A 169 26.63 -3.60 -1.74
CA ILE A 169 26.07 -2.61 -0.84
C ILE A 169 27.16 -1.60 -0.46
N ASN A 170 26.94 -0.33 -0.76
CA ASN A 170 27.80 0.73 -0.30
C ASN A 170 27.61 0.98 1.21
N ILE A 171 28.59 0.61 2.01
CA ILE A 171 28.55 0.71 3.47
C ILE A 171 28.64 2.16 3.97
N ASN A 172 29.13 3.09 3.16
CA ASN A 172 29.21 4.52 3.51
C ASN A 172 27.89 5.26 3.32
N CYS A 173 26.88 4.58 2.80
CA CYS A 173 25.55 5.15 2.64
C CYS A 173 24.76 5.12 3.95
N TYR A 174 24.20 6.28 4.31
CA TYR A 174 23.27 6.43 5.42
C TYR A 174 21.83 6.50 4.91
N ARG A 175 20.90 5.93 5.67
CA ARG A 175 19.47 5.98 5.37
C ARG A 175 18.66 6.24 6.63
N ASN A 176 17.73 7.17 6.53
CA ASN A 176 16.68 7.31 7.53
C ASN A 176 15.58 6.30 7.21
N MET A 177 15.29 5.42 8.16
CA MET A 177 14.38 4.28 7.97
C MET A 177 13.13 4.47 8.83
N LEU A 178 11.95 4.45 8.21
CA LEU A 178 10.67 4.64 8.89
C LEU A 178 9.73 3.46 8.59
N SER A 179 9.17 2.84 9.64
CA SER A 179 8.20 1.75 9.42
C SER A 179 6.88 2.29 8.89
N VAL A 180 6.23 1.51 8.03
CA VAL A 180 4.92 1.88 7.48
C VAL A 180 3.87 2.07 8.56
N ASP A 181 3.86 1.23 9.60
CA ASP A 181 2.90 1.33 10.70
C ASP A 181 3.01 2.66 11.43
N THR A 182 4.24 3.12 11.66
CA THR A 182 4.50 4.39 12.32
C THR A 182 4.09 5.56 11.43
N LEU A 183 4.41 5.52 10.13
CA LEU A 183 3.94 6.50 9.16
C LEU A 183 2.40 6.60 9.14
N ILE A 184 1.71 5.45 9.15
CA ILE A 184 0.25 5.42 9.14
C ILE A 184 -0.34 6.07 10.38
N ASN A 185 0.25 5.86 11.55
CA ASN A 185 -0.20 6.51 12.78
C ASN A 185 -0.11 8.04 12.69
N GLU A 186 0.99 8.57 12.14
CA GLU A 186 1.15 10.01 11.93
C GLU A 186 0.14 10.56 10.90
N ILE A 187 -0.08 9.85 9.80
CA ILE A 187 -1.08 10.25 8.80
C ILE A 187 -2.48 10.28 9.43
N ARG A 188 -2.83 9.32 10.30
CA ARG A 188 -4.10 9.30 11.02
C ARG A 188 -4.27 10.50 11.94
N GLU A 189 -3.21 10.89 12.66
CA GLU A 189 -3.22 12.09 13.48
C GLU A 189 -3.45 13.37 12.65
N ILE A 190 -2.80 13.47 11.49
CA ILE A 190 -2.99 14.58 10.55
C ILE A 190 -4.44 14.60 10.03
N ILE A 191 -5.02 13.46 9.68
CA ILE A 191 -6.42 13.33 9.26
C ILE A 191 -7.36 13.80 10.36
N CYS A 192 -7.15 13.32 11.58
CA CYS A 192 -8.00 13.61 12.73
C CYS A 192 -8.01 15.09 13.08
N LYS A 193 -6.83 15.73 13.05
CA LYS A 193 -6.64 17.15 13.43
C LYS A 193 -6.79 18.12 12.24
N LYS A 194 -6.84 17.63 11.01
CA LYS A 194 -6.74 18.42 9.78
C LYS A 194 -5.57 19.41 9.83
N THR A 195 -4.39 18.90 10.19
CA THR A 195 -3.19 19.71 10.41
C THR A 195 -2.61 20.13 9.06
N SER A 196 -2.70 21.42 8.72
CA SER A 196 -2.15 21.98 7.47
C SER A 196 -0.65 22.26 7.57
N GLY A 197 0.03 22.32 6.43
CA GLY A 197 1.45 22.66 6.35
C GLY A 197 2.29 21.62 5.62
N THR A 198 3.60 21.71 5.75
CA THR A 198 4.56 20.75 5.18
C THR A 198 5.31 20.05 6.30
N TYR A 199 5.27 18.71 6.33
CA TYR A 199 5.85 17.91 7.38
C TYR A 199 6.84 16.89 6.83
N ASN A 200 8.06 16.88 7.37
CA ASN A 200 9.03 15.84 7.14
C ASN A 200 8.84 14.74 8.19
N LEU A 201 8.46 13.55 7.76
CA LEU A 201 8.29 12.40 8.65
C LEU A 201 9.55 11.55 8.64
N ILE A 202 10.31 11.65 9.70
CA ILE A 202 11.63 11.04 9.88
C ILE A 202 11.66 10.22 11.16
N SER A 203 12.34 9.09 11.14
CA SER A 203 12.65 8.38 12.38
C SER A 203 13.92 8.92 13.02
N ASN A 204 14.09 8.64 14.31
CA ASN A 204 15.36 8.85 15.00
C ASN A 204 16.51 7.95 14.48
N ASN A 205 16.20 7.04 13.54
CA ASN A 205 17.13 6.03 13.02
C ASN A 205 17.68 6.44 11.64
N THR A 206 18.68 7.32 11.63
CA THR A 206 19.55 7.47 10.45
C THR A 206 20.76 6.57 10.64
N VAL A 207 20.81 5.50 9.89
CA VAL A 207 21.81 4.44 10.08
C VAL A 207 22.59 4.17 8.80
N ASN A 208 23.82 3.73 8.99
CA ASN A 208 24.65 3.21 7.92
C ASN A 208 24.06 1.90 7.38
N LEU A 209 24.17 1.65 6.08
CA LEU A 209 23.66 0.41 5.47
C LEU A 209 24.32 -0.85 6.01
N SER A 210 25.59 -0.80 6.45
CA SER A 210 26.24 -1.94 7.12
C SER A 210 25.52 -2.33 8.41
N THR A 211 25.01 -1.37 9.16
CA THR A 211 24.22 -1.61 10.37
C THR A 211 22.92 -2.33 10.05
N ILE A 212 22.25 -1.94 8.95
CA ILE A 212 21.03 -2.62 8.48
C ILE A 212 21.33 -4.08 8.11
N VAL A 213 22.41 -4.32 7.36
CA VAL A 213 22.85 -5.68 7.00
C VAL A 213 23.13 -6.50 8.26
N LYS A 214 23.85 -5.92 9.23
CA LYS A 214 24.13 -6.58 10.51
C LYS A 214 22.86 -6.95 11.28
N TYR A 215 21.88 -6.06 11.39
CA TYR A 215 20.61 -6.36 12.05
C TYR A 215 19.79 -7.45 11.33
N ILE A 216 19.86 -7.51 10.00
CA ILE A 216 19.15 -8.53 9.22
C ILE A 216 19.82 -9.91 9.39
N TYR A 217 21.17 -10.00 9.29
CA TYR A 217 21.89 -11.26 9.19
C TYR A 217 22.56 -11.72 10.50
N ASN A 218 22.51 -10.90 11.58
CA ASN A 218 23.11 -11.24 12.91
C ASN A 218 24.57 -11.71 12.78
N ASP A 219 25.45 -10.91 12.15
CA ASP A 219 26.86 -11.18 11.85
C ASP A 219 27.11 -12.38 10.88
N ASN A 220 26.08 -13.11 10.46
CA ASN A 220 26.17 -14.16 9.43
C ASN A 220 25.87 -13.60 8.04
N VAL A 221 26.54 -12.52 7.68
CA VAL A 221 26.37 -11.88 6.36
C VAL A 221 26.86 -12.85 5.28
N PRO A 222 26.03 -13.15 4.27
CA PRO A 222 26.45 -14.02 3.17
C PRO A 222 27.71 -13.48 2.50
N GLU A 223 28.69 -14.36 2.21
CA GLU A 223 29.93 -13.99 1.50
C GLU A 223 29.68 -13.36 0.13
N THR A 224 28.50 -13.58 -0.42
CA THR A 224 28.04 -13.00 -1.69
C THR A 224 27.66 -11.52 -1.60
N ILE A 225 27.48 -10.97 -0.38
CA ILE A 225 27.20 -9.55 -0.17
C ILE A 225 28.52 -8.81 0.00
N PHE A 226 28.98 -8.17 -1.06
CA PHE A 226 30.16 -7.32 -1.03
C PHE A 226 29.81 -5.96 -0.44
N LEU A 227 30.52 -5.56 0.61
CA LEU A 227 30.39 -4.26 1.23
C LEU A 227 31.46 -3.33 0.62
N ASN A 228 31.02 -2.38 -0.19
CA ASN A 228 31.91 -1.42 -0.85
C ASN A 228 32.09 -0.15 -0.02
N ASN A 229 33.28 0.43 -0.09
CA ASN A 229 33.64 1.72 0.51
C ASN A 229 33.63 2.88 -0.50
N ASP A 230 32.77 2.81 -1.51
CA ASP A 230 32.69 3.89 -2.50
C ASP A 230 32.28 5.22 -1.86
N ASN A 231 32.70 6.33 -2.46
CA ASN A 231 32.35 7.65 -1.97
C ASN A 231 30.83 7.82 -1.84
N ASP A 232 30.42 8.39 -0.73
CA ASP A 232 29.05 8.49 -0.30
C ASP A 232 28.13 9.11 -1.36
N ASP A 233 27.19 8.29 -1.88
CA ASP A 233 26.05 8.72 -2.68
C ASP A 233 24.82 9.06 -1.82
N SER A 234 24.99 9.25 -0.50
CA SER A 234 23.87 9.48 0.41
C SER A 234 23.19 10.83 0.13
N LEU A 235 22.06 10.78 -0.55
CA LEU A 235 21.08 11.85 -0.61
C LEU A 235 20.37 12.12 0.73
N ASN A 236 20.77 11.41 1.79
CA ASN A 236 20.03 11.30 3.03
C ASN A 236 20.69 11.91 4.24
N THR A 237 21.72 12.74 4.06
CA THR A 237 22.14 13.63 5.14
C THR A 237 21.07 14.71 5.28
N ILE A 238 20.24 14.58 6.31
CA ILE A 238 19.33 15.62 6.74
C ILE A 238 20.24 16.71 7.31
N ASN A 239 20.53 17.72 6.52
CA ASN A 239 21.25 18.91 6.99
C ASN A 239 20.23 19.89 7.60
N ASP A 240 20.67 20.69 8.56
CA ASP A 240 19.89 21.59 9.43
C ASP A 240 19.07 22.69 8.72
N GLU A 241 19.05 22.75 7.39
CA GLU A 241 18.31 23.73 6.59
C GLU A 241 17.02 23.18 5.94
N ILE A 242 16.40 22.16 6.51
CA ILE A 242 15.18 21.58 5.96
C ILE A 242 14.01 22.54 6.20
N ILE A 243 13.39 23.02 5.11
CA ILE A 243 12.18 23.84 5.19
C ILE A 243 10.96 22.92 5.35
N GLY A 244 10.43 22.84 6.54
CA GLY A 244 9.27 22.04 6.94
C GLY A 244 9.31 21.77 8.44
N ASN A 245 8.20 21.37 9.00
CA ASN A 245 8.15 20.94 10.40
C ASN A 245 8.60 19.49 10.48
N ASP A 246 9.67 19.22 11.19
CA ASP A 246 10.14 17.85 11.39
C ASP A 246 9.31 17.16 12.47
N ILE A 247 8.72 16.03 12.10
CA ILE A 247 8.13 15.09 13.05
C ILE A 247 9.12 13.95 13.22
N ILE A 248 9.88 13.98 14.32
CA ILE A 248 10.87 12.95 14.65
C ILE A 248 10.18 11.84 15.42
N ILE A 249 10.22 10.64 14.87
CA ILE A 249 9.54 9.48 15.40
C ILE A 249 10.56 8.53 16.05
N ASN A 250 10.33 8.21 17.31
CA ASN A 250 11.19 7.30 18.07
C ASN A 250 10.76 5.85 17.83
N GLU A 251 11.62 5.06 17.20
CA GLU A 251 11.42 3.62 17.06
C GLU A 251 12.76 2.87 17.20
N CYS A 252 12.74 1.65 17.74
CA CYS A 252 13.89 0.78 17.79
C CYS A 252 13.99 0.02 16.47
N LEU A 253 14.95 0.36 15.61
CA LEU A 253 15.08 -0.22 14.28
C LEU A 253 15.37 -1.73 14.33
N GLU A 254 16.20 -2.19 15.27
CA GLU A 254 16.53 -3.62 15.41
C GLU A 254 15.28 -4.47 15.70
N ASP A 255 14.45 -4.03 16.64
CA ASP A 255 13.19 -4.72 16.97
C ASP A 255 12.20 -4.69 15.81
N LYS A 256 12.13 -3.55 15.12
CA LYS A 256 11.29 -3.39 13.93
C LYS A 256 11.73 -4.32 12.79
N ILE A 257 13.02 -4.53 12.60
CA ILE A 257 13.55 -5.48 11.59
C ILE A 257 13.20 -6.92 11.94
N LYS A 258 13.30 -7.30 13.23
CA LYS A 258 12.89 -8.65 13.69
C LYS A 258 11.38 -8.89 13.44
N ASN A 259 10.55 -7.90 13.76
CA ASN A 259 9.13 -7.97 13.49
C ASN A 259 8.83 -8.01 11.99
N LEU A 260 9.53 -7.20 11.18
CA LEU A 260 9.40 -7.21 9.73
C LEU A 260 9.69 -8.59 9.14
N GLU A 261 10.72 -9.28 9.59
CA GLU A 261 11.04 -10.64 9.11
C GLU A 261 9.92 -11.63 9.45
N LYS A 262 9.41 -11.58 10.68
CA LYS A 262 8.28 -12.42 11.13
C LYS A 262 7.04 -12.19 10.28
N ASP A 263 6.66 -10.93 10.11
CA ASP A 263 5.45 -10.53 9.40
C ASP A 263 5.56 -10.82 7.90
N MET A 264 6.72 -10.60 7.31
CA MET A 264 6.98 -10.92 5.90
C MET A 264 6.92 -12.44 5.64
N ARG A 265 7.42 -13.29 6.54
CA ARG A 265 7.26 -14.74 6.44
C ARG A 265 5.78 -15.14 6.48
N ALA A 266 5.00 -14.58 7.40
CA ALA A 266 3.56 -14.81 7.48
C ALA A 266 2.85 -14.36 6.21
N PHE A 267 3.18 -13.19 5.68
CA PHE A 267 2.62 -12.64 4.46
C PHE A 267 2.92 -13.49 3.22
N ILE A 268 4.17 -13.94 3.06
CA ILE A 268 4.56 -14.82 1.94
C ILE A 268 3.79 -16.13 2.01
N LYS A 269 3.73 -16.75 3.20
CA LYS A 269 2.97 -17.99 3.43
C LYS A 269 1.48 -17.80 3.12
N LEU A 270 0.90 -16.68 3.55
CA LEU A 270 -0.50 -16.36 3.29
C LEU A 270 -0.79 -16.27 1.79
N LYS A 271 0.03 -15.55 1.03
CA LYS A 271 -0.10 -15.44 -0.42
C LYS A 271 -0.02 -16.79 -1.15
N GLN A 272 0.84 -17.70 -0.67
CA GLN A 272 0.98 -19.04 -1.26
C GLN A 272 -0.23 -19.95 -1.00
N ASN A 273 -1.04 -19.65 0.02
CA ASN A 273 -2.23 -20.42 0.38
C ASN A 273 -3.54 -19.84 -0.19
N ILE A 274 -3.46 -18.81 -1.01
CA ILE A 274 -4.60 -18.21 -1.72
C ILE A 274 -4.36 -18.37 -3.20
N ASN A 275 -5.21 -19.15 -3.87
CA ASN A 275 -5.12 -19.34 -5.30
C ASN A 275 -6.00 -18.31 -6.04
N ILE A 276 -5.41 -17.51 -6.89
CA ILE A 276 -6.11 -16.56 -7.74
C ILE A 276 -5.98 -17.04 -9.18
N ILE A 277 -7.12 -17.39 -9.77
CA ILE A 277 -7.22 -17.97 -11.11
C ILE A 277 -8.01 -17.01 -11.98
N LYS A 278 -7.40 -16.53 -13.06
CA LYS A 278 -8.12 -15.77 -14.09
C LYS A 278 -8.86 -16.73 -14.98
N LYS A 279 -10.17 -16.53 -15.11
CA LYS A 279 -11.01 -17.31 -16.01
C LYS A 279 -11.19 -16.58 -17.34
N ASP A 280 -10.98 -17.30 -18.42
CA ASP A 280 -11.18 -16.77 -19.77
C ASP A 280 -12.66 -16.67 -20.10
N GLU A 281 -13.04 -15.60 -20.78
CA GLU A 281 -14.39 -15.38 -21.27
C GLU A 281 -14.45 -15.83 -22.74
N LEU A 282 -15.24 -16.86 -23.02
CA LEU A 282 -15.51 -17.29 -24.39
C LEU A 282 -16.56 -16.38 -25.02
N ILE A 283 -16.13 -15.56 -25.96
CA ILE A 283 -17.01 -14.64 -26.69
C ILE A 283 -17.62 -15.38 -27.89
N GLN A 284 -18.95 -15.44 -27.95
CA GLN A 284 -19.69 -16.09 -29.03
C GLN A 284 -20.77 -15.14 -29.59
N PRO A 285 -21.24 -15.31 -30.84
CA PRO A 285 -22.33 -14.48 -31.40
C PRO A 285 -23.64 -14.53 -30.58
N ARG A 286 -23.84 -15.57 -29.79
CA ARG A 286 -25.02 -15.76 -28.92
C ARG A 286 -24.87 -15.19 -27.52
N GLY A 287 -23.70 -14.66 -27.16
CA GLY A 287 -23.36 -14.15 -25.82
C GLY A 287 -22.04 -14.71 -25.31
N ASN A 288 -21.63 -14.22 -24.15
CA ASN A 288 -20.38 -14.61 -23.55
C ASN A 288 -20.61 -15.73 -22.51
N MET A 289 -19.66 -16.65 -22.42
CA MET A 289 -19.67 -17.76 -21.47
C MET A 289 -18.34 -17.80 -20.70
N VAL A 290 -18.41 -17.99 -19.40
CA VAL A 290 -17.26 -18.26 -18.54
C VAL A 290 -17.48 -19.59 -17.82
N GLU A 291 -16.50 -20.47 -17.90
CA GLU A 291 -16.52 -21.70 -17.14
C GLU A 291 -16.02 -21.45 -15.73
N ILE A 292 -16.91 -21.64 -14.74
CA ILE A 292 -16.63 -21.46 -13.30
C ILE A 292 -16.37 -22.83 -12.64
N SER A 293 -15.88 -23.80 -13.37
CA SER A 293 -15.56 -25.11 -12.79
C SER A 293 -14.37 -24.99 -11.83
N GLY A 294 -14.52 -25.57 -10.68
CA GLY A 294 -13.53 -25.59 -9.61
C GLY A 294 -13.75 -26.78 -8.70
N LEU A 295 -14.19 -26.54 -7.49
CA LEU A 295 -14.34 -27.55 -6.46
C LEU A 295 -15.55 -28.47 -6.71
N ASN A 296 -15.50 -29.67 -6.12
CA ASN A 296 -16.67 -30.49 -5.87
C ASN A 296 -17.59 -29.75 -4.88
N SER A 297 -18.25 -28.73 -5.40
CA SER A 297 -19.04 -27.80 -4.62
C SER A 297 -20.33 -28.48 -4.13
N LYS A 298 -20.52 -28.50 -2.85
CA LYS A 298 -21.77 -28.95 -2.21
C LYS A 298 -22.77 -27.84 -1.98
N ARG A 299 -22.30 -26.59 -2.12
CA ARG A 299 -23.11 -25.39 -1.98
C ARG A 299 -22.67 -24.32 -2.96
N LEU A 300 -23.65 -23.69 -3.58
CA LEU A 300 -23.46 -22.55 -4.48
C LEU A 300 -24.46 -21.46 -4.12
N TYR A 301 -24.00 -20.21 -3.98
CA TYR A 301 -24.86 -19.07 -3.77
C TYR A 301 -24.27 -17.80 -4.38
N LYS A 302 -25.14 -16.86 -4.68
CA LYS A 302 -24.78 -15.55 -5.21
C LYS A 302 -25.04 -14.46 -4.17
N ILE A 303 -24.10 -13.53 -4.05
CA ILE A 303 -24.27 -12.34 -3.23
C ILE A 303 -24.04 -11.08 -4.09
N THR A 304 -24.72 -10.02 -3.72
CA THR A 304 -24.40 -8.66 -4.16
C THR A 304 -23.76 -7.93 -2.99
N LEU A 305 -22.69 -7.23 -3.24
CA LEU A 305 -21.96 -6.49 -2.21
C LEU A 305 -22.24 -4.99 -2.40
N ASN A 306 -23.09 -4.44 -1.55
CA ASN A 306 -23.43 -3.01 -1.58
C ASN A 306 -22.19 -2.14 -1.30
N GLN A 307 -22.22 -0.90 -1.77
CA GLN A 307 -21.14 0.06 -1.48
C GLN A 307 -20.96 0.24 0.04
N HIS A 308 -19.72 0.31 0.49
CA HIS A 308 -19.29 0.42 1.89
C HIS A 308 -19.63 -0.77 2.78
N SER A 309 -20.19 -1.85 2.23
CA SER A 309 -20.47 -3.05 2.99
C SER A 309 -19.22 -3.91 3.22
N VAL A 310 -19.27 -4.68 4.30
CA VAL A 310 -18.25 -5.65 4.67
C VAL A 310 -18.93 -7.00 4.88
N ARG A 311 -18.38 -8.05 4.31
CA ARG A 311 -18.82 -9.44 4.53
C ARG A 311 -17.63 -10.32 4.83
N GLY A 312 -17.85 -11.38 5.59
CA GLY A 312 -16.82 -12.31 6.01
C GLY A 312 -16.37 -12.03 7.43
N ASN A 313 -15.12 -11.61 7.64
CA ASN A 313 -14.50 -11.54 8.96
C ASN A 313 -14.55 -12.89 9.69
N HIS A 314 -14.33 -13.97 8.96
CA HIS A 314 -14.35 -15.32 9.48
C HIS A 314 -13.41 -16.25 8.72
N PHE A 315 -13.14 -17.40 9.28
CA PHE A 315 -12.49 -18.52 8.61
C PHE A 315 -13.22 -19.82 8.88
N HIS A 316 -12.86 -20.88 8.14
CA HIS A 316 -13.38 -22.21 8.28
C HIS A 316 -12.27 -23.18 8.69
N TYR A 317 -12.59 -24.18 9.52
CA TYR A 317 -11.62 -25.18 9.96
C TYR A 317 -11.37 -26.27 8.89
N LYS A 318 -12.36 -26.56 8.05
CA LYS A 318 -12.31 -27.67 7.08
C LYS A 318 -12.75 -27.28 5.67
N GLN A 319 -13.58 -26.23 5.57
CA GLN A 319 -14.20 -25.83 4.33
C GLN A 319 -13.18 -25.05 3.47
N ILE A 320 -13.17 -25.39 2.16
CA ILE A 320 -12.56 -24.55 1.13
C ILE A 320 -13.70 -23.74 0.51
N GLU A 321 -13.50 -22.44 0.35
CA GLU A 321 -14.42 -21.57 -0.38
C GLU A 321 -13.78 -21.03 -1.64
N GLU A 322 -14.59 -20.87 -2.68
CA GLU A 322 -14.22 -20.19 -3.91
C GLU A 322 -15.15 -19.00 -4.11
N PHE A 323 -14.56 -17.89 -4.51
CA PHE A 323 -15.24 -16.64 -4.80
C PHE A 323 -15.00 -16.29 -6.26
N TYR A 324 -16.04 -16.34 -7.07
CA TYR A 324 -15.98 -15.90 -8.45
C TYR A 324 -16.61 -14.51 -8.58
N THR A 325 -15.82 -13.52 -9.00
CA THR A 325 -16.27 -12.15 -9.21
C THR A 325 -16.69 -11.98 -10.66
N ASN A 326 -17.99 -11.81 -10.94
CA ASN A 326 -18.52 -11.70 -12.31
C ASN A 326 -18.58 -10.28 -12.85
N LYS A 327 -18.50 -9.28 -11.97
CA LYS A 327 -18.43 -7.87 -12.30
C LYS A 327 -17.14 -7.28 -11.75
N ASP A 328 -17.10 -5.97 -11.73
CA ASP A 328 -15.93 -5.18 -11.34
C ASP A 328 -15.46 -5.43 -9.90
N LYS A 329 -14.50 -4.68 -9.51
CA LYS A 329 -13.63 -4.74 -8.34
C LYS A 329 -14.32 -5.12 -7.02
N VAL A 330 -13.76 -6.11 -6.36
CA VAL A 330 -13.99 -6.42 -4.94
C VAL A 330 -12.65 -6.37 -4.23
N LEU A 331 -12.59 -5.75 -3.08
CA LEU A 331 -11.42 -5.81 -2.24
C LEU A 331 -11.55 -6.99 -1.27
N TYR A 332 -10.65 -7.95 -1.44
CA TYR A 332 -10.50 -9.10 -0.56
C TYR A 332 -9.36 -8.84 0.42
N LEU A 333 -9.61 -9.18 1.68
CA LEU A 333 -8.63 -9.11 2.77
C LEU A 333 -8.48 -10.50 3.37
N PHE A 334 -7.24 -10.96 3.50
CA PHE A 334 -6.91 -12.27 4.03
C PHE A 334 -5.92 -12.13 5.17
N ALA A 335 -6.08 -12.97 6.21
CA ALA A 335 -5.16 -13.04 7.34
C ALA A 335 -5.18 -14.44 7.96
N TYR A 336 -4.16 -14.77 8.76
CA TYR A 336 -4.21 -15.92 9.65
C TYR A 336 -4.75 -15.54 11.02
N GLU A 337 -5.40 -16.48 11.73
CA GLU A 337 -5.89 -16.28 13.10
C GLU A 337 -4.78 -15.93 14.08
N ASP A 338 -3.63 -16.57 13.95
CA ASP A 338 -2.46 -16.39 14.82
C ASP A 338 -1.68 -15.08 14.54
N ASN A 339 -1.95 -14.43 13.38
CA ASN A 339 -1.36 -13.15 13.03
C ASN A 339 -2.33 -12.27 12.23
N PRO A 340 -3.46 -11.81 12.83
CA PRO A 340 -4.52 -11.08 12.13
C PRO A 340 -4.11 -9.67 11.69
N ASN A 341 -2.96 -9.16 12.13
CA ASN A 341 -2.44 -7.87 11.72
C ASN A 341 -1.65 -7.91 10.41
N VAL A 342 -1.21 -9.09 9.97
CA VAL A 342 -0.58 -9.29 8.66
C VAL A 342 -1.66 -9.62 7.65
N ILE A 343 -2.05 -8.61 6.86
CA ILE A 343 -3.18 -8.69 5.94
C ILE A 343 -2.66 -8.68 4.50
N TYR A 344 -3.05 -9.71 3.73
CA TYR A 344 -2.92 -9.72 2.28
C TYR A 344 -4.16 -9.10 1.66
N GLN A 345 -3.99 -8.00 0.91
CA GLN A 345 -5.06 -7.31 0.19
C GLN A 345 -4.98 -7.66 -1.29
N TYR A 346 -6.12 -8.03 -1.84
CA TYR A 346 -6.27 -8.30 -3.27
C TYR A 346 -7.50 -7.60 -3.82
N ILE A 347 -7.31 -6.76 -4.83
CA ILE A 347 -8.39 -6.15 -5.60
C ILE A 347 -8.66 -7.05 -6.79
N SER A 348 -9.82 -7.69 -6.81
CA SER A 348 -10.20 -8.58 -7.92
C SER A 348 -10.55 -7.80 -9.18
N ASN A 349 -10.41 -8.49 -10.29
CA ASN A 349 -10.95 -8.07 -11.57
C ASN A 349 -12.15 -8.95 -11.93
N LYS A 350 -12.90 -8.54 -12.95
CA LYS A 350 -13.93 -9.38 -13.56
C LYS A 350 -13.34 -10.74 -13.95
N ASN A 351 -14.07 -11.81 -13.68
CA ASN A 351 -13.71 -13.21 -13.95
C ASN A 351 -12.55 -13.77 -13.11
N ASP A 352 -12.14 -13.10 -12.03
CA ASP A 352 -11.23 -13.73 -11.08
C ASP A 352 -11.97 -14.77 -10.22
N LEU A 353 -11.39 -15.95 -10.12
CA LEU A 353 -11.77 -17.01 -9.19
C LEU A 353 -10.73 -17.09 -8.08
N ILE A 354 -11.15 -16.85 -6.85
CA ILE A 354 -10.29 -16.85 -5.66
C ILE A 354 -10.63 -18.04 -4.80
N GLN A 355 -9.69 -18.96 -4.60
CA GLN A 355 -9.83 -20.11 -3.74
C GLN A 355 -9.14 -19.85 -2.40
N VAL A 356 -9.88 -20.03 -1.31
CA VAL A 356 -9.45 -19.80 0.07
C VAL A 356 -9.44 -21.11 0.84
N ASN A 357 -8.28 -21.50 1.32
CA ASN A 357 -8.08 -22.70 2.11
C ASN A 357 -8.57 -22.53 3.57
N PRO A 358 -8.80 -23.62 4.33
CA PRO A 358 -9.09 -23.58 5.76
C PRO A 358 -8.09 -22.73 6.56
N TYR A 359 -8.54 -22.21 7.70
CA TYR A 359 -7.76 -21.37 8.64
C TYR A 359 -7.35 -19.99 8.12
N ILE A 360 -7.85 -19.58 6.95
CA ILE A 360 -7.61 -18.24 6.43
C ILE A 360 -8.84 -17.37 6.65
N ILE A 361 -8.68 -16.35 7.49
CA ILE A 361 -9.69 -15.30 7.65
C ILE A 361 -9.84 -14.61 6.31
N HIS A 362 -11.07 -14.46 5.85
CA HIS A 362 -11.37 -13.75 4.62
C HIS A 362 -12.48 -12.73 4.83
N THR A 363 -12.31 -11.59 4.20
CA THR A 363 -13.23 -10.47 4.28
C THR A 363 -13.33 -9.82 2.91
N LEU A 364 -14.55 -9.48 2.51
CA LEU A 364 -14.86 -8.83 1.26
C LEU A 364 -15.42 -7.44 1.56
N THR A 365 -14.99 -6.43 0.81
CA THR A 365 -15.49 -5.07 0.95
C THR A 365 -15.60 -4.37 -0.40
N ASN A 366 -16.55 -3.45 -0.50
CA ASN A 366 -16.81 -2.66 -1.69
C ASN A 366 -16.75 -1.16 -1.34
N ASP A 367 -15.55 -0.58 -1.46
CA ASP A 367 -15.31 0.84 -1.27
C ASP A 367 -14.93 1.54 -2.58
N PHE A 368 -15.42 1.00 -3.70
CA PHE A 368 -15.24 1.54 -5.04
C PHE A 368 -16.48 2.29 -5.51
N VAL A 369 -16.28 3.36 -6.27
CA VAL A 369 -17.39 4.20 -6.77
C VAL A 369 -18.14 3.49 -7.89
N ASN A 370 -19.48 3.64 -7.88
CA ASN A 370 -20.39 3.10 -8.91
C ASN A 370 -20.18 1.61 -9.18
N ASN A 371 -19.87 0.87 -8.13
CA ASN A 371 -19.53 -0.55 -8.18
C ASN A 371 -20.53 -1.38 -7.38
N GLU A 372 -21.18 -2.31 -8.05
CA GLU A 372 -22.13 -3.26 -7.45
C GLU A 372 -21.73 -4.69 -7.84
N PRO A 373 -20.63 -5.22 -7.26
CA PRO A 373 -20.13 -6.52 -7.65
C PRO A 373 -21.12 -7.62 -7.26
N GLU A 374 -21.29 -8.57 -8.16
CA GLU A 374 -21.91 -9.84 -7.90
C GLU A 374 -20.83 -10.90 -7.72
N ILE A 375 -20.95 -11.69 -6.67
CA ILE A 375 -19.97 -12.71 -6.33
C ILE A 375 -20.71 -14.03 -6.22
N ILE A 376 -20.25 -15.04 -6.94
CA ILE A 376 -20.69 -16.41 -6.81
C ILE A 376 -19.74 -17.10 -5.84
N ILE A 377 -20.30 -17.66 -4.78
CA ILE A 377 -19.52 -18.36 -3.75
C ILE A 377 -19.87 -19.83 -3.82
N SER A 378 -18.85 -20.67 -3.92
CA SER A 378 -18.99 -22.13 -3.81
C SER A 378 -18.23 -22.65 -2.60
N SER A 379 -18.73 -23.72 -1.98
CA SER A 379 -18.10 -24.31 -0.82
C SER A 379 -18.15 -25.83 -0.82
N THR A 380 -17.13 -26.46 -0.21
CA THR A 380 -17.00 -27.93 -0.15
C THR A 380 -17.84 -28.60 0.91
N GLN A 381 -18.49 -27.86 1.80
CA GLN A 381 -19.33 -28.40 2.86
C GLN A 381 -20.81 -28.04 2.72
N GLU A 382 -21.68 -28.96 3.16
CA GLU A 382 -23.12 -28.72 3.33
C GLU A 382 -23.38 -28.13 4.73
N PHE A 383 -24.37 -27.23 4.84
CA PHE A 383 -24.89 -26.88 6.15
C PHE A 383 -25.83 -27.99 6.64
N ILE A 384 -25.58 -28.49 7.82
CA ILE A 384 -26.46 -29.40 8.53
C ILE A 384 -27.23 -28.56 9.55
N ASN A 385 -28.56 -28.53 9.44
CA ASN A 385 -29.50 -27.93 10.41
C ASN A 385 -29.30 -26.41 10.69
N ASN A 386 -28.96 -25.61 9.70
CA ASN A 386 -28.68 -24.16 9.87
C ASN A 386 -27.52 -23.80 10.85
N GLU A 387 -26.83 -24.77 11.35
CA GLU A 387 -25.62 -24.57 12.13
C GLU A 387 -24.43 -24.41 11.16
N ILE A 388 -23.53 -23.46 11.46
CA ILE A 388 -22.27 -23.31 10.76
C ILE A 388 -21.16 -23.76 11.73
N PRO A 389 -21.04 -25.06 12.02
CA PRO A 389 -20.13 -25.56 13.07
C PRO A 389 -18.66 -25.40 12.70
N ASP A 390 -18.37 -25.07 11.44
CA ASP A 390 -17.02 -24.96 10.87
C ASP A 390 -16.51 -23.50 10.77
N THR A 391 -17.28 -22.54 11.29
CA THR A 391 -16.95 -21.10 11.10
C THR A 391 -16.56 -20.45 12.42
N LYS A 392 -15.44 -19.69 12.41
CA LYS A 392 -15.04 -18.82 13.51
C LYS A 392 -14.92 -17.38 13.01
N TYR A 393 -15.60 -16.46 13.69
CA TYR A 393 -15.58 -15.02 13.36
C TYR A 393 -14.42 -14.31 14.05
N ILE A 394 -13.65 -13.57 13.26
CA ILE A 394 -12.54 -12.72 13.72
C ILE A 394 -12.53 -11.44 12.89
N ASN A 395 -12.78 -10.33 13.54
CA ASN A 395 -12.80 -9.04 12.87
C ASN A 395 -11.38 -8.55 12.58
N ILE A 396 -11.06 -8.34 11.30
CA ILE A 396 -9.78 -7.79 10.85
C ILE A 396 -9.89 -6.34 10.34
N ILE A 397 -11.12 -5.87 10.04
CA ILE A 397 -11.44 -4.48 9.68
C ILE A 397 -12.74 -4.00 10.29
#